data_7641d06d694c53646f7edc10d7683928
#
_entry.id   7641d06d694c53646f7edc10d7683928
#
_cell.length_a   1.000
_cell.length_b   1.000
_cell.length_c   1.000
_cell.angle_alpha   90.00
_cell.angle_beta   90.00
_cell.angle_gamma   90.00
#
_symmetry.space_group_name_H-M   'P 1'
#
loop_
_entity.id
_entity.type
_entity.pdbx_description
1 polymer ?
#
loop_
_entity_poly.entity_id
_entity_poly.type
_entity_poly.pdbx_seq_one_letter_code
_entity_poly.pdbx_strand_id
1 'polypeptide(L)'
;MYRVSPFVRRFAQALLSGMALATLWVNLSPASYYDALEWRLLDLDLPRWLAPLPVSLTPMLIVSHLMMPLFVAFITKELWEALVLSRGAMAGRQALAPVAGILGGAVGAVLIWIAISALIVTNYSGSFAQGWQVPVGGDVVLAYFVARAVFGAGHPALHVSLLLAIGLDILGLLLTGLTDPEATWRLAWLALPAVAVISVWRLVARDPGPNAGEARRRRAMALWPYVLAGLVSWVGVVASGLPPELGLLPVLVVIPHADRSFGVFAEAEAFLHDPLNQLAHHLVKPLALVLFCFGLTRGGIDLGAFAPTTLVLIAALWIGKPLGLLLGLALAARLLGARLPAALTPRDVVLVAMIAGMGFTVPALSLESALPGGLMAEAARLGLAISLLAGPAALVLSRLMRR
;
A
#
# COMPACT_ATOMS: atom_id res chain seq x y z
N MET A 1 -23.69 12.45 -2.32
CA MET A 1 -22.87 12.42 -3.52
C MET A 1 -21.43 12.68 -3.08
N TYR A 2 -20.58 11.65 -3.02
CA TYR A 2 -19.21 11.80 -2.55
C TYR A 2 -18.37 12.48 -3.63
N ARG A 3 -17.83 13.66 -3.35
CA ARG A 3 -16.84 14.31 -4.22
C ARG A 3 -15.49 13.68 -3.96
N VAL A 4 -14.97 12.97 -4.93
CA VAL A 4 -13.60 12.45 -4.88
C VAL A 4 -12.63 13.60 -5.14
N SER A 5 -11.69 13.77 -4.23
CA SER A 5 -10.76 14.89 -4.24
C SER A 5 -9.85 14.94 -5.48
N PRO A 6 -9.54 16.14 -6.01
CA PRO A 6 -8.61 16.32 -7.12
C PRO A 6 -7.16 15.93 -6.78
N PHE A 7 -6.81 15.72 -5.50
CA PHE A 7 -5.44 15.44 -5.09
C PHE A 7 -4.92 14.09 -5.62
N VAL A 8 -5.79 13.07 -5.81
CA VAL A 8 -5.34 11.76 -6.29
C VAL A 8 -4.81 11.82 -7.71
N ARG A 9 -5.35 12.70 -8.55
CA ARG A 9 -4.76 12.97 -9.88
C ARG A 9 -3.33 13.52 -9.75
N ARG A 10 -3.09 14.40 -8.78
CA ARG A 10 -1.74 14.92 -8.50
C ARG A 10 -0.80 13.82 -8.01
N PHE A 11 -1.30 12.90 -7.20
CA PHE A 11 -0.53 11.75 -6.72
C PHE A 11 -0.10 10.85 -7.88
N ALA A 12 -1.02 10.47 -8.76
CA ALA A 12 -0.70 9.68 -9.94
C ALA A 12 0.30 10.40 -10.87
N GLN A 13 0.11 11.71 -11.10
CA GLN A 13 1.03 12.50 -11.90
C GLN A 13 2.42 12.58 -11.28
N ALA A 14 2.51 12.79 -9.95
CA ALA A 14 3.76 12.84 -9.22
C ALA A 14 4.52 11.51 -9.31
N LEU A 15 3.83 10.39 -9.04
CA LEU A 15 4.40 9.05 -9.13
C LEU A 15 4.92 8.76 -10.55
N LEU A 16 4.06 8.93 -11.56
CA LEU A 16 4.43 8.66 -12.95
C LEU A 16 5.54 9.58 -13.47
N SER A 17 5.58 10.85 -13.06
CA SER A 17 6.66 11.76 -13.45
C SER A 17 7.99 11.37 -12.81
N GLY A 18 7.99 10.93 -11.54
CA GLY A 18 9.17 10.38 -10.88
C GLY A 18 9.68 9.12 -11.59
N MET A 19 8.78 8.18 -11.90
CA MET A 19 9.10 6.95 -12.64
C MET A 19 9.67 7.25 -14.04
N ALA A 20 9.05 8.16 -14.78
CA ALA A 20 9.51 8.52 -16.12
C ALA A 20 10.90 9.13 -16.09
N LEU A 21 11.18 10.02 -15.13
CA LEU A 21 12.49 10.65 -14.95
C LEU A 21 13.53 9.61 -14.54
N ALA A 22 13.22 8.72 -13.61
CA ALA A 22 14.10 7.63 -13.16
C ALA A 22 14.42 6.66 -14.30
N THR A 23 13.40 6.25 -15.09
CA THR A 23 13.56 5.36 -16.23
C THR A 23 14.44 6.01 -17.31
N LEU A 24 14.23 7.30 -17.58
CA LEU A 24 15.09 8.03 -18.52
C LEU A 24 16.53 8.05 -18.00
N TRP A 25 16.73 8.36 -16.73
CA TRP A 25 18.06 8.47 -16.12
C TRP A 25 18.80 7.13 -16.12
N VAL A 26 18.17 6.03 -15.69
CA VAL A 26 18.81 4.72 -15.63
C VAL A 26 19.23 4.20 -17.03
N ASN A 27 18.43 4.49 -18.08
CA ASN A 27 18.77 4.05 -19.44
C ASN A 27 19.81 4.95 -20.14
N LEU A 28 19.97 6.21 -19.70
CA LEU A 28 21.00 7.13 -20.24
C LEU A 28 22.33 6.96 -19.50
N SER A 29 22.32 6.81 -18.20
CA SER A 29 23.50 6.69 -17.34
C SER A 29 23.21 5.85 -16.10
N PRO A 30 23.24 4.50 -16.22
CA PRO A 30 22.93 3.59 -15.11
C PRO A 30 23.81 3.84 -13.89
N ALA A 31 25.11 3.96 -14.08
CA ALA A 31 26.06 4.15 -12.97
C ALA A 31 25.71 5.40 -12.15
N SER A 32 25.49 6.55 -12.80
CA SER A 32 25.16 7.80 -12.09
C SER A 32 23.81 7.74 -11.37
N TYR A 33 22.83 6.97 -11.89
CA TYR A 33 21.56 6.76 -11.23
C TYR A 33 21.71 5.97 -9.93
N TYR A 34 22.39 4.82 -9.98
CA TYR A 34 22.58 3.99 -8.79
C TYR A 34 23.51 4.65 -7.77
N ASP A 35 24.59 5.32 -8.22
CA ASP A 35 25.47 6.11 -7.33
C ASP A 35 24.69 7.19 -6.59
N ALA A 36 23.73 7.87 -7.27
CA ALA A 36 22.89 8.88 -6.62
C ALA A 36 21.91 8.27 -5.61
N LEU A 37 21.37 7.07 -5.83
CA LEU A 37 20.47 6.40 -4.90
C LEU A 37 21.19 5.87 -3.65
N GLU A 38 22.42 5.40 -3.82
CA GLU A 38 23.26 4.83 -2.76
C GLU A 38 24.15 5.87 -2.08
N TRP A 39 24.09 7.13 -2.53
CA TRP A 39 24.88 8.20 -1.94
C TRP A 39 24.62 8.31 -0.44
N ARG A 40 25.67 8.11 0.34
CA ARG A 40 25.62 8.19 1.80
C ARG A 40 25.61 9.65 2.22
N LEU A 41 24.43 10.14 2.64
CA LEU A 41 24.23 11.50 3.13
C LEU A 41 24.76 11.67 4.56
N LEU A 42 24.53 10.64 5.40
CA LEU A 42 24.90 10.62 6.79
C LEU A 42 25.03 9.17 7.28
N ASP A 43 26.11 8.87 7.97
CA ASP A 43 26.29 7.61 8.68
C ASP A 43 25.91 7.79 10.14
N LEU A 44 24.93 7.00 10.61
CA LEU A 44 24.42 7.04 11.97
C LEU A 44 24.98 5.86 12.76
N ASP A 45 25.86 6.14 13.72
CA ASP A 45 26.34 5.18 14.70
C ASP A 45 25.28 4.99 15.80
N LEU A 46 24.26 4.20 15.52
CA LEU A 46 23.23 3.90 16.50
C LEU A 46 23.71 2.82 17.48
N PRO A 47 23.26 2.87 18.74
CA PRO A 47 23.58 1.81 19.71
C PRO A 47 23.15 0.44 19.18
N ARG A 48 23.98 -0.58 19.37
CA ARG A 48 23.72 -1.96 18.87
C ARG A 48 22.42 -2.59 19.37
N TRP A 49 21.89 -2.11 20.49
CA TRP A 49 20.60 -2.54 21.00
C TRP A 49 19.42 -1.98 20.17
N LEU A 50 19.60 -0.86 19.47
CA LEU A 50 18.60 -0.24 18.60
C LEU A 50 18.76 -0.73 17.15
N ALA A 51 19.97 -0.63 16.62
CA ALA A 51 20.30 -1.11 15.28
C ALA A 51 21.54 -2.03 15.35
N PRO A 52 21.43 -3.29 14.91
CA PRO A 52 22.55 -4.24 14.95
C PRO A 52 23.68 -3.91 13.98
N LEU A 53 23.34 -3.17 12.91
CA LEU A 53 24.28 -2.72 11.87
C LEU A 53 24.30 -1.18 11.81
N PRO A 54 25.43 -0.57 11.38
CA PRO A 54 25.48 0.87 11.13
C PRO A 54 24.43 1.24 10.05
N VAL A 55 23.71 2.33 10.27
CA VAL A 55 22.67 2.82 9.39
C VAL A 55 23.18 3.99 8.59
N SER A 56 23.41 3.81 7.30
CA SER A 56 23.75 4.90 6.38
C SER A 56 22.49 5.48 5.76
N LEU A 57 22.21 6.75 6.00
CA LEU A 57 21.09 7.44 5.36
C LEU A 57 21.39 7.68 3.88
N THR A 58 20.73 6.94 3.01
CA THR A 58 20.74 7.15 1.57
C THR A 58 19.41 7.75 1.10
N PRO A 59 19.35 8.40 -0.08
CA PRO A 59 18.07 8.86 -0.66
C PRO A 59 17.02 7.76 -0.73
N MET A 60 17.43 6.55 -1.09
CA MET A 60 16.57 5.37 -1.18
C MET A 60 15.98 4.99 0.19
N LEU A 61 16.81 4.94 1.24
CA LEU A 61 16.37 4.63 2.60
C LEU A 61 15.44 5.72 3.15
N ILE A 62 15.76 7.00 2.93
CA ILE A 62 14.92 8.12 3.38
C ILE A 62 13.53 8.01 2.77
N VAL A 63 13.43 7.77 1.46
CA VAL A 63 12.13 7.67 0.80
C VAL A 63 11.36 6.47 1.32
N SER A 64 11.95 5.28 1.37
CA SER A 64 11.26 4.06 1.79
C SER A 64 10.91 4.07 3.28
N HIS A 65 11.86 4.38 4.16
CA HIS A 65 11.70 4.19 5.60
C HIS A 65 11.12 5.40 6.33
N LEU A 66 11.32 6.63 5.82
CA LEU A 66 10.82 7.84 6.49
C LEU A 66 9.61 8.46 5.78
N MET A 67 9.60 8.45 4.44
CA MET A 67 8.53 9.13 3.70
C MET A 67 7.35 8.18 3.41
N MET A 68 7.59 6.94 3.00
CA MET A 68 6.52 5.98 2.68
C MET A 68 5.63 5.59 3.84
N PRO A 69 6.06 5.52 5.11
CA PRO A 69 5.16 5.33 6.26
C PRO A 69 4.01 6.34 6.31
N LEU A 70 4.23 7.60 5.90
CA LEU A 70 3.19 8.62 5.84
C LEU A 70 2.14 8.29 4.77
N PHE A 71 2.57 7.79 3.61
CA PHE A 71 1.68 7.35 2.56
C PHE A 71 0.87 6.12 2.98
N VAL A 72 1.53 5.11 3.56
CA VAL A 72 0.86 3.90 4.04
C VAL A 72 -0.13 4.21 5.16
N ALA A 73 0.21 5.10 6.09
CA ALA A 73 -0.71 5.57 7.12
C ALA A 73 -1.94 6.26 6.49
N PHE A 74 -1.73 7.11 5.48
CA PHE A 74 -2.82 7.79 4.79
C PHE A 74 -3.79 6.83 4.10
N ILE A 75 -3.29 5.85 3.34
CA ILE A 75 -4.17 4.88 2.67
C ILE A 75 -4.83 3.92 3.68
N THR A 76 -4.13 3.55 4.76
CA THR A 76 -4.69 2.68 5.81
C THR A 76 -5.81 3.39 6.57
N LYS A 77 -5.69 4.69 6.81
CA LYS A 77 -6.77 5.50 7.39
C LYS A 77 -8.06 5.35 6.57
N GLU A 78 -7.96 5.49 5.25
CA GLU A 78 -9.11 5.35 4.35
C GLU A 78 -9.74 3.95 4.43
N LEU A 79 -8.91 2.91 4.50
CA LEU A 79 -9.39 1.53 4.67
C LEU A 79 -10.09 1.32 6.02
N TRP A 80 -9.50 1.86 7.11
CA TRP A 80 -10.04 1.79 8.45
C TRP A 80 -11.43 2.44 8.53
N GLU A 81 -11.57 3.65 8.00
CA GLU A 81 -12.84 4.37 7.94
C GLU A 81 -13.90 3.60 7.15
N ALA A 82 -13.52 2.96 6.06
CA ALA A 82 -14.46 2.25 5.20
C ALA A 82 -14.95 0.91 5.76
N LEU A 83 -14.08 0.15 6.44
CA LEU A 83 -14.37 -1.21 6.87
C LEU A 83 -14.76 -1.35 8.34
N VAL A 84 -14.14 -0.56 9.21
CA VAL A 84 -14.19 -0.80 10.66
C VAL A 84 -15.16 0.14 11.35
N LEU A 85 -15.28 1.39 10.91
CA LEU A 85 -16.17 2.34 11.55
C LEU A 85 -17.65 1.93 11.37
N SER A 86 -18.45 2.15 12.41
CA SER A 86 -19.85 1.73 12.46
C SER A 86 -20.72 2.25 11.32
N ARG A 87 -20.33 3.36 10.71
CA ARG A 87 -20.96 3.98 9.54
C ARG A 87 -20.09 3.92 8.28
N GLY A 88 -19.05 3.11 8.27
CA GLY A 88 -18.20 2.90 7.08
C GLY A 88 -19.02 2.36 5.92
N ALA A 89 -18.58 2.69 4.69
CA ALA A 89 -19.30 2.31 3.46
C ALA A 89 -19.45 0.78 3.30
N MET A 90 -18.59 0.00 3.92
CA MET A 90 -18.56 -1.47 3.89
C MET A 90 -18.34 -2.07 5.28
N ALA A 91 -18.93 -1.49 6.32
CA ALA A 91 -18.79 -1.97 7.69
C ALA A 91 -19.58 -3.27 7.94
N GLY A 92 -19.16 -4.06 8.93
CA GLY A 92 -19.83 -5.27 9.37
C GLY A 92 -19.83 -6.39 8.33
N ARG A 93 -20.99 -7.01 8.07
CA ARG A 93 -21.10 -8.13 7.11
C ARG A 93 -20.74 -7.76 5.66
N GLN A 94 -20.84 -6.48 5.31
CA GLN A 94 -20.48 -6.00 3.97
C GLN A 94 -18.95 -6.02 3.75
N ALA A 95 -18.15 -6.01 4.81
CA ALA A 95 -16.69 -6.15 4.75
C ALA A 95 -16.23 -7.55 4.31
N LEU A 96 -17.06 -8.59 4.51
CA LEU A 96 -16.69 -9.97 4.21
C LEU A 96 -16.34 -10.19 2.72
N ALA A 97 -17.07 -9.56 1.81
CA ALA A 97 -16.79 -9.69 0.39
C ALA A 97 -15.44 -9.06 0.00
N PRO A 98 -15.14 -7.78 0.30
CA PRO A 98 -13.83 -7.20 0.03
C PRO A 98 -12.68 -7.96 0.69
N VAL A 99 -12.81 -8.38 1.96
CA VAL A 99 -11.77 -9.14 2.66
C VAL A 99 -11.49 -10.48 1.97
N ALA A 100 -12.54 -11.22 1.58
CA ALA A 100 -12.37 -12.46 0.83
C ALA A 100 -11.75 -12.23 -0.56
N GLY A 101 -12.09 -11.11 -1.21
CA GLY A 101 -11.45 -10.70 -2.46
C GLY A 101 -9.95 -10.41 -2.29
N ILE A 102 -9.56 -9.69 -1.22
CA ILE A 102 -8.17 -9.42 -0.87
C ILE A 102 -7.39 -10.71 -0.65
N LEU A 103 -7.90 -11.59 0.22
CA LEU A 103 -7.27 -12.88 0.52
C LEU A 103 -7.19 -13.77 -0.72
N GLY A 104 -8.27 -13.85 -1.50
CA GLY A 104 -8.30 -14.60 -2.75
C GLY A 104 -7.29 -14.07 -3.76
N GLY A 105 -7.21 -12.75 -3.94
CA GLY A 105 -6.25 -12.10 -4.83
C GLY A 105 -4.80 -12.37 -4.44
N ALA A 106 -4.50 -12.29 -3.14
CA ALA A 106 -3.19 -12.61 -2.60
C ALA A 106 -2.81 -14.08 -2.86
N VAL A 107 -3.69 -15.01 -2.49
CA VAL A 107 -3.48 -16.45 -2.71
C VAL A 107 -3.31 -16.76 -4.20
N GLY A 108 -4.17 -16.19 -5.07
CA GLY A 108 -4.07 -16.40 -6.51
C GLY A 108 -2.75 -15.90 -7.10
N ALA A 109 -2.28 -14.73 -6.68
CA ALA A 109 -0.99 -14.18 -7.10
C ALA A 109 0.18 -15.10 -6.68
N VAL A 110 0.18 -15.54 -5.43
CA VAL A 110 1.20 -16.44 -4.87
C VAL A 110 1.20 -17.80 -5.59
N LEU A 111 0.02 -18.40 -5.79
CA LEU A 111 -0.09 -19.70 -6.46
C LEU A 111 0.42 -19.67 -7.89
N ILE A 112 0.10 -18.63 -8.67
CA ILE A 112 0.61 -18.48 -10.04
C ILE A 112 2.12 -18.21 -10.04
N TRP A 113 2.61 -17.39 -9.11
CA TRP A 113 4.06 -17.18 -8.95
C TRP A 113 4.78 -18.51 -8.73
N ILE A 114 4.34 -19.30 -7.75
CA ILE A 114 4.97 -20.60 -7.41
C ILE A 114 4.85 -21.58 -8.58
N ALA A 115 3.67 -21.67 -9.20
CA ALA A 115 3.43 -22.62 -10.30
C ALA A 115 4.33 -22.33 -11.50
N ILE A 116 4.42 -21.05 -11.94
CA ILE A 116 5.24 -20.68 -13.10
C ILE A 116 6.72 -20.74 -12.73
N SER A 117 7.11 -20.33 -11.52
CA SER A 117 8.50 -20.49 -11.06
C SER A 117 8.92 -21.95 -11.08
N ALA A 118 8.08 -22.88 -10.64
CA ALA A 118 8.37 -24.32 -10.68
C ALA A 118 8.54 -24.86 -12.12
N LEU A 119 7.80 -24.33 -13.09
CA LEU A 119 7.91 -24.71 -14.50
C LEU A 119 9.21 -24.20 -15.15
N ILE A 120 9.69 -23.03 -14.69
CA ILE A 120 10.91 -22.40 -15.25
C ILE A 120 12.18 -22.95 -14.58
N VAL A 121 12.10 -23.36 -13.31
CA VAL A 121 13.23 -23.77 -12.43
C VAL A 121 13.92 -25.07 -12.86
N THR A 122 13.42 -25.80 -13.84
CA THR A 122 14.17 -26.97 -14.36
C THR A 122 15.58 -26.62 -14.85
N ASN A 123 15.90 -25.31 -15.03
CA ASN A 123 17.19 -24.82 -15.51
C ASN A 123 17.85 -23.70 -14.66
N TYR A 124 17.21 -23.24 -13.58
CA TYR A 124 17.73 -22.15 -12.74
C TYR A 124 17.69 -22.54 -11.25
N SER A 125 18.83 -22.43 -10.58
CA SER A 125 18.96 -22.74 -9.16
C SER A 125 17.93 -22.00 -8.28
N GLY A 126 17.22 -22.73 -7.47
CA GLY A 126 16.34 -22.48 -6.30
C GLY A 126 15.85 -21.09 -5.86
N SER A 127 16.42 -20.00 -6.36
CA SER A 127 16.13 -18.63 -5.90
C SER A 127 14.79 -18.05 -6.41
N PHE A 128 14.19 -18.64 -7.44
CA PHE A 128 12.89 -18.19 -7.98
C PHE A 128 11.69 -18.41 -7.04
N ALA A 129 11.79 -19.37 -6.12
CA ALA A 129 10.74 -19.57 -5.12
C ALA A 129 10.69 -18.41 -4.11
N GLN A 130 11.79 -17.70 -3.93
CA GLN A 130 11.82 -16.45 -3.16
C GLN A 130 11.09 -15.37 -3.98
N GLY A 131 10.52 -14.37 -3.33
CA GLY A 131 9.83 -13.30 -4.03
C GLY A 131 8.35 -13.54 -4.30
N TRP A 132 7.77 -14.64 -3.85
CA TRP A 132 6.34 -14.94 -3.99
C TRP A 132 5.43 -13.91 -3.33
N GLN A 133 5.93 -13.17 -2.36
CA GLN A 133 5.22 -12.08 -1.68
C GLN A 133 5.09 -10.81 -2.55
N VAL A 134 6.01 -10.60 -3.50
CA VAL A 134 6.06 -9.39 -4.35
C VAL A 134 4.75 -9.12 -5.09
N PRO A 135 4.13 -10.08 -5.82
CA PRO A 135 2.90 -9.82 -6.57
C PRO A 135 1.65 -9.65 -5.70
N VAL A 136 1.72 -9.81 -4.38
CA VAL A 136 0.55 -9.61 -3.49
C VAL A 136 0.16 -8.14 -3.44
N GLY A 137 1.10 -7.24 -3.22
CA GLY A 137 0.85 -5.80 -3.26
C GLY A 137 0.38 -5.30 -4.61
N GLY A 138 -0.23 -4.13 -4.65
CA GLY A 138 -0.75 -3.48 -5.84
C GLY A 138 -0.17 -2.08 -6.05
N ASP A 139 -0.99 -1.21 -6.62
CA ASP A 139 -0.77 0.23 -6.65
C ASP A 139 -2.10 0.96 -6.47
N VAL A 140 -2.34 1.46 -5.27
CA VAL A 140 -3.60 2.11 -4.94
C VAL A 140 -3.82 3.42 -5.72
N VAL A 141 -2.74 4.17 -6.00
CA VAL A 141 -2.82 5.48 -6.65
C VAL A 141 -3.19 5.34 -8.13
N LEU A 142 -2.48 4.45 -8.84
CA LEU A 142 -2.73 4.20 -10.26
C LEU A 142 -4.03 3.42 -10.47
N ALA A 143 -4.32 2.44 -9.60
CA ALA A 143 -5.60 1.72 -9.62
C ALA A 143 -6.79 2.68 -9.47
N TYR A 144 -6.72 3.63 -8.54
CA TYR A 144 -7.75 4.65 -8.41
C TYR A 144 -7.88 5.54 -9.65
N PHE A 145 -6.75 6.01 -10.19
CA PHE A 145 -6.76 6.85 -11.38
C PHE A 145 -7.46 6.16 -12.56
N VAL A 146 -7.14 4.89 -12.78
CA VAL A 146 -7.75 4.07 -13.83
C VAL A 146 -9.21 3.76 -13.50
N ALA A 147 -9.53 3.32 -12.29
CA ALA A 147 -10.90 3.01 -11.87
C ALA A 147 -11.83 4.22 -12.05
N ARG A 148 -11.34 5.42 -11.71
CA ARG A 148 -12.09 6.67 -11.94
C ARG A 148 -12.33 6.95 -13.42
N ALA A 149 -11.37 6.65 -14.28
CA ALA A 149 -11.52 6.82 -15.73
C ALA A 149 -12.47 5.78 -16.33
N VAL A 150 -12.49 4.55 -15.78
CA VAL A 150 -13.38 3.44 -16.21
C VAL A 150 -14.81 3.66 -15.74
N PHE A 151 -15.02 3.92 -14.45
CA PHE A 151 -16.34 3.92 -13.81
C PHE A 151 -16.94 5.32 -13.63
N GLY A 152 -16.11 6.35 -13.53
CA GLY A 152 -16.54 7.70 -13.16
C GLY A 152 -16.54 7.93 -11.64
N ALA A 153 -16.68 9.21 -11.23
CA ALA A 153 -16.46 9.65 -9.84
C ALA A 153 -17.51 9.20 -8.81
N GLY A 154 -18.68 8.74 -9.24
CA GLY A 154 -19.79 8.39 -8.32
C GLY A 154 -20.15 6.90 -8.32
N HIS A 155 -19.40 6.06 -9.05
CA HIS A 155 -19.75 4.66 -9.20
C HIS A 155 -19.25 3.81 -8.02
N PRO A 156 -20.05 2.88 -7.46
CA PRO A 156 -19.65 2.06 -6.31
C PRO A 156 -18.44 1.14 -6.59
N ALA A 157 -18.21 0.74 -7.85
CA ALA A 157 -17.04 -0.02 -8.23
C ALA A 157 -15.72 0.70 -7.94
N LEU A 158 -15.71 2.04 -7.95
CA LEU A 158 -14.55 2.84 -7.59
C LEU A 158 -14.13 2.59 -6.14
N HIS A 159 -15.08 2.59 -5.22
CA HIS A 159 -14.82 2.32 -3.80
C HIS A 159 -14.34 0.89 -3.56
N VAL A 160 -14.98 -0.09 -4.22
CA VAL A 160 -14.55 -1.50 -4.10
C VAL A 160 -13.14 -1.68 -4.65
N SER A 161 -12.82 -1.10 -5.81
CA SER A 161 -11.47 -1.15 -6.39
C SER A 161 -10.42 -0.59 -5.43
N LEU A 162 -10.74 0.53 -4.77
CA LEU A 162 -9.83 1.14 -3.80
C LEU A 162 -9.62 0.28 -2.56
N LEU A 163 -10.70 -0.23 -1.97
CA LEU A 163 -10.61 -1.10 -0.79
C LEU A 163 -9.78 -2.34 -1.07
N LEU A 164 -9.96 -2.95 -2.24
CA LEU A 164 -9.18 -4.11 -2.65
C LEU A 164 -7.71 -3.74 -2.85
N ALA A 165 -7.42 -2.62 -3.52
CA ALA A 165 -6.05 -2.18 -3.74
C ALA A 165 -5.34 -1.88 -2.41
N ILE A 166 -5.94 -1.08 -1.52
CA ILE A 166 -5.34 -0.76 -0.20
C ILE A 166 -5.17 -2.02 0.65
N GLY A 167 -6.18 -2.90 0.67
CA GLY A 167 -6.09 -4.15 1.44
C GLY A 167 -5.00 -5.08 0.94
N LEU A 168 -4.82 -5.19 -0.38
CA LEU A 168 -3.71 -5.95 -0.98
C LEU A 168 -2.35 -5.31 -0.67
N ASP A 169 -2.27 -3.98 -0.66
CA ASP A 169 -1.04 -3.28 -0.32
C ASP A 169 -0.63 -3.51 1.14
N ILE A 170 -1.56 -3.39 2.08
CA ILE A 170 -1.29 -3.66 3.49
C ILE A 170 -0.92 -5.13 3.71
N LEU A 171 -1.64 -6.05 3.08
CA LEU A 171 -1.36 -7.48 3.18
C LEU A 171 0.02 -7.81 2.55
N GLY A 172 0.36 -7.19 1.42
CA GLY A 172 1.66 -7.32 0.77
C GLY A 172 2.81 -6.89 1.68
N LEU A 173 2.70 -5.71 2.31
CA LEU A 173 3.70 -5.22 3.27
C LEU A 173 3.82 -6.14 4.50
N LEU A 174 2.70 -6.62 5.04
CA LEU A 174 2.70 -7.55 6.16
C LEU A 174 3.40 -8.86 5.80
N LEU A 175 3.09 -9.43 4.64
CA LEU A 175 3.73 -10.66 4.18
C LEU A 175 5.22 -10.45 3.93
N THR A 176 5.60 -9.35 3.30
CA THR A 176 7.02 -9.01 3.07
C THR A 176 7.78 -8.98 4.39
N GLY A 177 7.25 -8.28 5.40
CA GLY A 177 7.90 -8.23 6.71
C GLY A 177 7.95 -9.58 7.44
N LEU A 178 6.90 -10.40 7.30
CA LEU A 178 6.84 -11.71 7.96
C LEU A 178 7.73 -12.76 7.29
N THR A 179 8.10 -12.56 6.05
CA THR A 179 8.86 -13.54 5.25
C THR A 179 10.23 -13.07 4.84
N ASP A 180 10.68 -11.93 5.35
CA ASP A 180 12.01 -11.41 5.11
C ASP A 180 13.06 -12.37 5.71
N PRO A 181 13.91 -13.02 4.88
CA PRO A 181 14.90 -13.97 5.37
C PRO A 181 16.04 -13.32 6.16
N GLU A 182 16.26 -12.02 5.99
CA GLU A 182 17.31 -11.28 6.70
C GLU A 182 16.80 -10.62 7.97
N ALA A 183 15.49 -10.66 8.23
CA ALA A 183 14.88 -10.04 9.39
C ALA A 183 15.41 -10.66 10.70
N THR A 184 16.14 -9.90 11.45
CA THR A 184 16.47 -10.25 12.84
C THR A 184 15.27 -9.93 13.73
N TRP A 185 14.41 -10.91 13.94
CA TRP A 185 13.19 -10.74 14.72
C TRP A 185 13.48 -10.40 16.19
N ARG A 186 13.15 -9.18 16.54
CA ARG A 186 13.33 -8.63 17.88
C ARG A 186 11.97 -8.22 18.44
N LEU A 187 11.06 -9.20 18.58
CA LEU A 187 9.65 -8.99 18.93
C LEU A 187 9.42 -8.17 20.21
N ALA A 188 10.39 -8.17 21.14
CA ALA A 188 10.33 -7.34 22.34
C ALA A 188 10.12 -5.85 22.03
N TRP A 189 10.61 -5.37 20.87
CA TRP A 189 10.44 -3.98 20.46
C TRP A 189 9.01 -3.62 20.08
N LEU A 190 8.16 -4.61 19.77
CA LEU A 190 6.73 -4.38 19.58
C LEU A 190 6.00 -3.95 20.86
N ALA A 191 6.68 -4.02 22.03
CA ALA A 191 6.19 -3.39 23.24
C ALA A 191 6.08 -1.86 23.10
N LEU A 192 6.95 -1.20 22.32
CA LEU A 192 6.89 0.26 22.11
C LEU A 192 5.60 0.71 21.42
N PRO A 193 5.22 0.18 20.23
CA PRO A 193 3.94 0.51 19.63
C PRO A 193 2.74 0.15 20.54
N ALA A 194 2.80 -0.98 21.25
CA ALA A 194 1.74 -1.35 22.18
C ALA A 194 1.61 -0.34 23.33
N VAL A 195 2.73 0.05 23.96
CA VAL A 195 2.75 1.08 25.02
C VAL A 195 2.31 2.44 24.49
N ALA A 196 2.76 2.84 23.30
CA ALA A 196 2.36 4.11 22.68
C ALA A 196 0.84 4.15 22.45
N VAL A 197 0.27 3.09 21.86
CA VAL A 197 -1.18 2.95 21.61
C VAL A 197 -1.97 3.00 22.91
N ILE A 198 -1.59 2.17 23.90
CA ILE A 198 -2.29 2.10 25.20
C ILE A 198 -2.20 3.43 25.94
N SER A 199 -1.04 4.09 25.94
CA SER A 199 -0.84 5.36 26.60
C SER A 199 -1.69 6.46 25.98
N VAL A 200 -1.67 6.60 24.66
CA VAL A 200 -2.48 7.60 23.95
C VAL A 200 -3.97 7.29 24.12
N TRP A 201 -4.37 6.04 24.01
CA TRP A 201 -5.76 5.65 24.20
C TRP A 201 -6.27 5.98 25.60
N ARG A 202 -5.51 5.65 26.65
CA ARG A 202 -5.90 5.92 28.06
C ARG A 202 -5.86 7.39 28.43
N LEU A 203 -4.81 8.11 28.00
CA LEU A 203 -4.53 9.46 28.46
C LEU A 203 -5.23 10.53 27.61
N VAL A 204 -5.42 10.25 26.31
CA VAL A 204 -5.84 11.26 25.34
C VAL A 204 -7.11 10.85 24.60
N ALA A 205 -7.13 9.68 23.93
CA ALA A 205 -8.15 9.30 22.96
C ALA A 205 -9.45 8.79 23.62
N ARG A 206 -9.37 8.25 24.85
CA ARG A 206 -10.55 7.74 25.53
C ARG A 206 -11.60 8.85 25.73
N ASP A 207 -12.81 8.58 25.25
CA ASP A 207 -13.94 9.52 25.31
C ASP A 207 -13.98 10.23 26.69
N PRO A 208 -13.85 11.56 26.73
CA PRO A 208 -13.74 12.29 27.98
C PRO A 208 -15.06 12.37 28.77
N GLY A 209 -16.13 11.70 28.31
CA GLY A 209 -17.43 11.71 28.98
C GLY A 209 -18.07 13.12 29.06
N PRO A 210 -19.37 13.21 29.42
CA PRO A 210 -20.10 14.49 29.42
C PRO A 210 -19.54 15.49 30.44
N ASN A 211 -18.94 15.02 31.53
CA ASN A 211 -18.43 15.86 32.64
C ASN A 211 -16.95 16.20 32.54
N ALA A 212 -16.29 15.89 31.44
CA ALA A 212 -14.86 16.19 31.29
C ALA A 212 -14.60 17.68 31.08
N GLY A 213 -13.56 18.19 31.75
CA GLY A 213 -13.11 19.57 31.59
C GLY A 213 -12.67 19.88 30.16
N GLU A 214 -12.85 21.13 29.76
CA GLU A 214 -12.53 21.62 28.40
C GLU A 214 -11.08 21.36 27.99
N ALA A 215 -10.13 21.48 28.94
CA ALA A 215 -8.72 21.20 28.68
C ALA A 215 -8.48 19.74 28.25
N ARG A 216 -9.22 18.77 28.78
CA ARG A 216 -9.12 17.37 28.39
C ARG A 216 -9.69 17.13 26.98
N ARG A 217 -10.82 17.76 26.66
CA ARG A 217 -11.42 17.70 25.32
C ARG A 217 -10.49 18.32 24.28
N ARG A 218 -9.89 19.48 24.57
CA ARG A 218 -8.89 20.12 23.68
C ARG A 218 -7.66 19.24 23.45
N ARG A 219 -7.17 18.53 24.47
CA ARG A 219 -6.04 17.58 24.31
C ARG A 219 -6.41 16.40 23.44
N ALA A 220 -7.61 15.83 23.57
CA ALA A 220 -8.09 14.74 22.76
C ALA A 220 -8.21 15.11 21.26
N MET A 221 -8.51 16.39 20.99
CA MET A 221 -8.64 16.93 19.63
C MET A 221 -7.32 17.45 19.05
N ALA A 222 -6.25 17.49 19.83
CA ALA A 222 -4.93 17.92 19.37
C ALA A 222 -4.21 16.78 18.62
N LEU A 223 -3.59 17.08 17.47
CA LEU A 223 -2.90 16.09 16.65
C LEU A 223 -1.54 15.65 17.25
N TRP A 224 -0.85 16.53 17.95
CA TRP A 224 0.53 16.29 18.40
C TRP A 224 0.75 15.05 19.29
N PRO A 225 -0.19 14.62 20.20
CA PRO A 225 0.03 13.41 20.99
C PRO A 225 0.06 12.14 20.12
N TYR A 226 -0.77 12.13 19.07
CA TYR A 226 -0.83 11.02 18.13
C TYR A 226 0.40 10.97 17.22
N VAL A 227 0.93 12.13 16.84
CA VAL A 227 2.21 12.23 16.10
C VAL A 227 3.36 11.68 16.92
N LEU A 228 3.48 12.08 18.19
CA LEU A 228 4.51 11.55 19.09
C LEU A 228 4.38 10.04 19.29
N ALA A 229 3.17 9.55 19.54
CA ALA A 229 2.92 8.12 19.65
C ALA A 229 3.24 7.38 18.35
N GLY A 230 2.94 7.98 17.20
CA GLY A 230 3.30 7.46 15.88
C GLY A 230 4.81 7.32 15.70
N LEU A 231 5.59 8.32 16.11
CA LEU A 231 7.05 8.25 16.07
C LEU A 231 7.61 7.14 16.98
N VAL A 232 7.09 7.01 18.21
CA VAL A 232 7.49 5.93 19.13
C VAL A 232 7.10 4.56 18.57
N SER A 233 5.91 4.43 17.99
CA SER A 233 5.44 3.22 17.32
C SER A 233 6.35 2.87 16.15
N TRP A 234 6.68 3.84 15.31
CA TRP A 234 7.55 3.65 14.14
C TRP A 234 8.93 3.14 14.57
N VAL A 235 9.57 3.74 15.58
CA VAL A 235 10.84 3.25 16.12
C VAL A 235 10.73 1.80 16.60
N GLY A 236 9.65 1.44 17.30
CA GLY A 236 9.44 0.09 17.79
C GLY A 236 9.25 -0.93 16.66
N VAL A 237 8.51 -0.59 15.60
CA VAL A 237 8.30 -1.44 14.43
C VAL A 237 9.61 -1.63 13.66
N VAL A 238 10.36 -0.56 13.38
CA VAL A 238 11.67 -0.64 12.72
C VAL A 238 12.64 -1.50 13.54
N ALA A 239 12.74 -1.25 14.83
CA ALA A 239 13.64 -2.01 15.71
C ALA A 239 13.23 -3.48 15.88
N SER A 240 11.97 -3.83 15.61
CA SER A 240 11.48 -5.20 15.67
C SER A 240 11.87 -6.03 14.43
N GLY A 241 12.31 -5.40 13.34
CA GLY A 241 12.60 -6.04 12.06
C GLY A 241 11.40 -6.08 11.10
N LEU A 242 10.29 -5.43 11.45
CA LEU A 242 9.16 -5.28 10.53
C LEU A 242 9.37 -4.09 9.57
N PRO A 243 8.69 -4.08 8.41
CA PRO A 243 8.78 -2.98 7.46
C PRO A 243 8.46 -1.63 8.11
N PRO A 244 9.34 -0.63 7.95
CA PRO A 244 9.14 0.71 8.50
C PRO A 244 7.83 1.37 8.08
N GLU A 245 7.32 1.03 6.91
CA GLU A 245 6.08 1.52 6.32
C GLU A 245 4.85 1.20 7.19
N LEU A 246 4.91 0.11 7.97
CA LEU A 246 3.85 -0.30 8.89
C LEU A 246 3.90 0.45 10.23
N GLY A 247 4.96 1.22 10.48
CA GLY A 247 5.27 1.79 11.80
C GLY A 247 4.21 2.71 12.40
N LEU A 248 3.46 3.42 11.56
CA LEU A 248 2.42 4.36 12.00
C LEU A 248 1.05 3.71 12.19
N LEU A 249 0.83 2.50 11.63
CA LEU A 249 -0.47 1.83 11.62
C LEU A 249 -1.04 1.55 13.00
N PRO A 250 -0.27 1.08 14.00
CA PRO A 250 -0.82 0.79 15.32
C PRO A 250 -1.51 1.98 15.98
N VAL A 251 -0.95 3.19 15.82
CA VAL A 251 -1.50 4.40 16.44
C VAL A 251 -2.72 4.92 15.68
N LEU A 252 -2.80 4.70 14.39
CA LEU A 252 -3.90 5.16 13.54
C LEU A 252 -5.26 4.64 14.03
N VAL A 253 -5.31 3.42 14.54
CA VAL A 253 -6.51 2.75 15.05
C VAL A 253 -7.14 3.47 16.26
N VAL A 254 -6.34 4.19 17.03
CA VAL A 254 -6.79 4.89 18.25
C VAL A 254 -6.98 6.39 18.08
N ILE A 255 -6.74 6.94 16.88
CA ILE A 255 -6.98 8.36 16.62
C ILE A 255 -8.49 8.61 16.59
N PRO A 256 -9.02 9.57 17.40
CA PRO A 256 -10.44 9.93 17.38
C PRO A 256 -10.89 10.43 16.00
N HIS A 257 -12.06 9.99 15.61
CA HIS A 257 -12.69 10.29 14.32
C HIS A 257 -14.16 10.68 14.54
N ALA A 258 -14.68 11.45 13.61
CA ALA A 258 -16.10 11.79 13.61
C ALA A 258 -16.95 10.60 13.13
N ASP A 259 -18.13 10.41 13.73
CA ASP A 259 -19.09 9.34 13.40
C ASP A 259 -19.77 9.51 12.02
N ARG A 260 -19.08 10.10 11.06
CA ARG A 260 -19.58 10.29 9.70
C ARG A 260 -18.79 9.42 8.73
N SER A 261 -19.49 8.65 7.89
CA SER A 261 -18.87 7.92 6.81
C SER A 261 -18.51 8.87 5.68
N PHE A 262 -17.22 9.02 5.42
CA PHE A 262 -16.74 9.54 4.16
C PHE A 262 -16.53 8.40 3.17
N GLY A 263 -16.66 8.69 1.88
CA GLY A 263 -16.22 7.75 0.85
C GLY A 263 -14.68 7.70 0.84
N VAL A 264 -14.13 6.58 0.39
CA VAL A 264 -12.67 6.44 0.21
C VAL A 264 -12.16 7.59 -0.66
N PHE A 265 -11.13 8.29 -0.21
CA PHE A 265 -10.61 9.55 -0.80
C PHE A 265 -11.65 10.68 -0.95
N ALA A 266 -12.65 10.72 -0.09
CA ALA A 266 -13.53 11.89 -0.02
C ALA A 266 -12.75 13.13 0.46
N GLU A 267 -13.20 14.30 0.04
CA GLU A 267 -12.67 15.54 0.61
C GLU A 267 -12.99 15.57 2.11
N ALA A 268 -11.94 15.71 2.92
CA ALA A 268 -12.10 15.98 4.32
C ALA A 268 -12.92 17.28 4.48
N GLU A 269 -14.05 17.21 5.21
CA GLU A 269 -14.86 18.40 5.39
C GLU A 269 -14.07 19.46 6.16
N ALA A 270 -13.97 20.67 5.61
CA ALA A 270 -13.23 21.78 6.20
C ALA A 270 -13.73 22.16 7.61
N PHE A 271 -14.93 21.74 7.97
CA PHE A 271 -15.57 22.01 9.25
C PHE A 271 -15.41 20.89 10.30
N LEU A 272 -14.87 19.73 9.94
CA LEU A 272 -14.58 18.67 10.87
C LEU A 272 -13.19 18.85 11.47
N HIS A 273 -13.13 19.07 12.77
CA HIS A 273 -11.90 19.36 13.52
C HIS A 273 -11.36 18.12 14.26
N ASP A 274 -11.82 16.91 13.88
CA ASP A 274 -11.29 15.68 14.48
C ASP A 274 -9.83 15.43 14.06
N PRO A 275 -8.99 14.82 14.92
CA PRO A 275 -7.56 14.62 14.64
C PRO A 275 -7.28 13.80 13.40
N LEU A 276 -8.13 12.81 13.08
CA LEU A 276 -7.95 11.96 11.90
C LEU A 276 -8.13 12.75 10.60
N ASN A 277 -9.11 13.66 10.57
CA ASN A 277 -9.35 14.55 9.45
C ASN A 277 -8.24 15.61 9.30
N GLN A 278 -7.75 16.17 10.44
CA GLN A 278 -6.60 17.06 10.44
C GLN A 278 -5.35 16.39 9.88
N LEU A 279 -5.09 15.13 10.24
CA LEU A 279 -3.99 14.33 9.70
C LEU A 279 -4.09 14.25 8.17
N ALA A 280 -5.26 13.91 7.63
CA ALA A 280 -5.47 13.85 6.19
C ALA A 280 -5.17 15.20 5.50
N HIS A 281 -5.66 16.31 6.03
CA HIS A 281 -5.39 17.63 5.47
C HIS A 281 -3.89 17.98 5.43
N HIS A 282 -3.16 17.66 6.51
CA HIS A 282 -1.72 17.95 6.57
C HIS A 282 -0.90 17.05 5.63
N LEU A 283 -1.33 15.80 5.43
CA LEU A 283 -0.60 14.83 4.60
C LEU A 283 -0.82 15.02 3.09
N VAL A 284 -1.96 15.49 2.64
CA VAL A 284 -2.28 15.60 1.19
C VAL A 284 -1.22 16.37 0.39
N LYS A 285 -0.69 17.47 0.92
CA LYS A 285 0.33 18.26 0.20
C LYS A 285 1.68 17.55 0.12
N PRO A 286 2.28 17.08 1.26
CA PRO A 286 3.59 16.41 1.20
C PRO A 286 3.54 15.06 0.50
N LEU A 287 2.40 14.35 0.48
CA LEU A 287 2.31 13.04 -0.17
C LEU A 287 2.56 13.07 -1.68
N ALA A 288 2.26 14.16 -2.36
CA ALA A 288 2.62 14.31 -3.78
C ALA A 288 4.15 14.30 -3.97
N LEU A 289 4.89 14.97 -3.08
CA LEU A 289 6.36 14.94 -3.08
C LEU A 289 6.88 13.54 -2.71
N VAL A 290 6.30 12.90 -1.70
CA VAL A 290 6.65 11.53 -1.30
C VAL A 290 6.54 10.57 -2.49
N LEU A 291 5.43 10.60 -3.21
CA LEU A 291 5.19 9.73 -4.36
C LEU A 291 6.10 10.06 -5.55
N PHE A 292 6.42 11.35 -5.78
CA PHE A 292 7.41 11.73 -6.78
C PHE A 292 8.79 11.17 -6.43
N CYS A 293 9.26 11.37 -5.20
CA CYS A 293 10.54 10.83 -4.72
C CYS A 293 10.55 9.30 -4.76
N PHE A 294 9.43 8.66 -4.42
CA PHE A 294 9.28 7.22 -4.53
C PHE A 294 9.39 6.74 -5.99
N GLY A 295 8.67 7.38 -6.91
CA GLY A 295 8.80 7.12 -8.34
C GLY A 295 10.22 7.32 -8.84
N LEU A 296 10.92 8.36 -8.35
CA LEU A 296 12.31 8.65 -8.72
C LEU A 296 13.30 7.59 -8.19
N THR A 297 13.12 7.12 -6.97
CA THR A 297 14.06 6.18 -6.32
C THR A 297 13.78 4.71 -6.67
N ARG A 298 12.52 4.34 -6.93
CA ARG A 298 12.09 2.96 -7.16
C ARG A 298 11.59 2.69 -8.57
N GLY A 299 11.35 3.74 -9.36
CA GLY A 299 10.75 3.66 -10.69
C GLY A 299 11.76 3.66 -11.83
N GLY A 300 13.06 3.56 -11.57
CA GLY A 300 14.07 3.37 -12.60
C GLY A 300 13.95 1.97 -13.21
N ILE A 301 13.55 1.90 -14.48
CA ILE A 301 13.28 0.66 -15.19
C ILE A 301 14.33 0.51 -16.30
N ASP A 302 15.21 -0.47 -16.16
CA ASP A 302 16.10 -0.86 -17.25
C ASP A 302 15.27 -1.61 -18.31
N LEU A 303 15.13 -1.01 -19.49
CA LEU A 303 14.35 -1.58 -20.58
C LEU A 303 15.04 -2.79 -21.23
N GLY A 304 16.33 -2.98 -20.99
CA GLY A 304 17.10 -4.15 -21.43
C GLY A 304 17.03 -5.35 -20.49
N ALA A 305 16.50 -5.20 -19.28
CA ALA A 305 16.55 -6.21 -18.22
C ALA A 305 15.48 -7.30 -18.32
N PHE A 306 15.03 -7.68 -19.52
CA PHE A 306 14.04 -8.73 -19.69
C PHE A 306 14.61 -10.11 -19.33
N ALA A 307 13.96 -10.80 -18.38
CA ALA A 307 14.33 -12.15 -17.93
C ALA A 307 13.08 -12.95 -17.52
N PRO A 308 13.18 -14.25 -17.25
CA PRO A 308 12.05 -15.08 -16.84
C PRO A 308 11.24 -14.52 -15.65
N THR A 309 11.90 -13.85 -14.70
CA THR A 309 11.25 -13.19 -13.57
C THR A 309 10.20 -12.15 -14.02
N THR A 310 10.44 -11.45 -15.12
CA THR A 310 9.50 -10.50 -15.73
C THR A 310 8.17 -11.21 -16.05
N LEU A 311 8.25 -12.38 -16.71
CA LEU A 311 7.05 -13.15 -17.09
C LEU A 311 6.32 -13.75 -15.91
N VAL A 312 7.07 -14.28 -14.91
CA VAL A 312 6.49 -14.81 -13.67
C VAL A 312 5.67 -13.73 -12.96
N LEU A 313 6.25 -12.54 -12.83
CA LEU A 313 5.59 -11.43 -12.16
C LEU A 313 4.35 -10.93 -12.91
N ILE A 314 4.44 -10.75 -14.22
CA ILE A 314 3.29 -10.35 -15.04
C ILE A 314 2.18 -11.39 -14.95
N ALA A 315 2.49 -12.68 -15.04
CA ALA A 315 1.49 -13.73 -14.92
C ALA A 315 0.82 -13.76 -13.53
N ALA A 316 1.60 -13.59 -12.46
CA ALA A 316 1.05 -13.51 -11.11
C ALA A 316 0.12 -12.30 -10.94
N LEU A 317 0.48 -11.14 -11.50
CA LEU A 317 -0.32 -9.91 -11.42
C LEU A 317 -1.52 -9.91 -12.36
N TRP A 318 -1.38 -10.36 -13.61
CA TRP A 318 -2.46 -10.28 -14.62
C TRP A 318 -3.38 -11.48 -14.65
N ILE A 319 -2.94 -12.63 -14.18
CA ILE A 319 -3.72 -13.86 -14.15
C ILE A 319 -4.02 -14.26 -12.71
N GLY A 320 -2.98 -14.44 -11.89
CA GLY A 320 -3.10 -14.95 -10.53
C GLY A 320 -3.98 -14.08 -9.66
N LYS A 321 -3.64 -12.81 -9.56
CA LYS A 321 -4.36 -11.87 -8.70
C LYS A 321 -5.83 -11.66 -9.13
N PRO A 322 -6.16 -11.36 -10.41
CA PRO A 322 -7.54 -11.22 -10.84
C PRO A 322 -8.37 -12.49 -10.64
N LEU A 323 -7.86 -13.65 -11.02
CA LEU A 323 -8.58 -14.92 -10.86
C LEU A 323 -8.79 -15.25 -9.37
N GLY A 324 -7.76 -15.09 -8.55
CA GLY A 324 -7.86 -15.30 -7.11
C GLY A 324 -8.87 -14.37 -6.45
N LEU A 325 -8.88 -13.08 -6.83
CA LEU A 325 -9.86 -12.10 -6.36
C LEU A 325 -11.29 -12.50 -6.73
N LEU A 326 -11.54 -12.87 -7.97
CA LEU A 326 -12.86 -13.32 -8.43
C LEU A 326 -13.31 -14.60 -7.71
N LEU A 327 -12.41 -15.56 -7.51
CA LEU A 327 -12.69 -16.78 -6.76
C LEU A 327 -12.98 -16.49 -5.29
N GLY A 328 -12.21 -15.61 -4.64
CA GLY A 328 -12.44 -15.19 -3.27
C GLY A 328 -13.81 -14.55 -3.08
N LEU A 329 -14.19 -13.63 -3.99
CA LEU A 329 -15.53 -13.03 -4.00
C LEU A 329 -16.63 -14.05 -4.21
N ALA A 330 -16.46 -14.99 -5.16
CA ALA A 330 -17.43 -16.04 -5.45
C ALA A 330 -17.61 -16.99 -4.26
N LEU A 331 -16.53 -17.41 -3.62
CA LEU A 331 -16.56 -18.25 -2.41
C LEU A 331 -17.26 -17.54 -1.25
N ALA A 332 -16.94 -16.27 -1.01
CA ALA A 332 -17.60 -15.47 0.03
C ALA A 332 -19.10 -15.35 -0.22
N ALA A 333 -19.52 -15.13 -1.46
CA ALA A 333 -20.92 -15.07 -1.82
C ALA A 333 -21.64 -16.40 -1.58
N ARG A 334 -21.01 -17.54 -1.93
CA ARG A 334 -21.61 -18.87 -1.78
C ARG A 334 -21.61 -19.39 -0.35
N LEU A 335 -20.48 -19.24 0.36
CA LEU A 335 -20.30 -19.87 1.68
C LEU A 335 -20.74 -18.97 2.83
N LEU A 336 -20.55 -17.65 2.73
CA LEU A 336 -20.81 -16.69 3.80
C LEU A 336 -22.07 -15.85 3.53
N GLY A 337 -22.69 -15.98 2.35
CA GLY A 337 -23.78 -15.11 1.94
C GLY A 337 -23.36 -13.64 1.79
N ALA A 338 -22.05 -13.40 1.64
CA ALA A 338 -21.51 -12.05 1.50
C ALA A 338 -21.93 -11.45 0.16
N ARG A 339 -22.38 -10.20 0.18
CA ARG A 339 -22.86 -9.52 -1.02
C ARG A 339 -22.07 -8.25 -1.25
N LEU A 340 -21.65 -8.03 -2.48
CA LEU A 340 -21.18 -6.74 -2.95
C LEU A 340 -22.36 -5.76 -3.05
N PRO A 341 -22.12 -4.42 -3.09
CA PRO A 341 -23.18 -3.45 -3.31
C PRO A 341 -24.06 -3.83 -4.51
N ALA A 342 -25.38 -3.76 -4.35
CA ALA A 342 -26.36 -4.21 -5.36
C ALA A 342 -26.25 -3.49 -6.71
N ALA A 343 -25.61 -2.32 -6.74
CA ALA A 343 -25.37 -1.56 -7.98
C ALA A 343 -24.17 -2.05 -8.81
N LEU A 344 -23.43 -3.08 -8.35
CA LEU A 344 -22.30 -3.66 -9.10
C LEU A 344 -22.76 -4.76 -10.03
N THR A 345 -22.42 -4.63 -11.31
CA THR A 345 -22.63 -5.66 -12.30
C THR A 345 -21.47 -6.65 -12.32
N PRO A 346 -21.66 -7.90 -12.82
CA PRO A 346 -20.53 -8.84 -13.00
C PRO A 346 -19.41 -8.27 -13.89
N ARG A 347 -19.76 -7.41 -14.85
CA ARG A 347 -18.79 -6.71 -15.70
C ARG A 347 -17.91 -5.76 -14.89
N ASP A 348 -18.50 -5.02 -13.95
CA ASP A 348 -17.75 -4.11 -13.07
C ASP A 348 -16.78 -4.89 -12.21
N VAL A 349 -17.17 -6.06 -11.70
CA VAL A 349 -16.31 -6.91 -10.88
C VAL A 349 -15.11 -7.42 -11.67
N VAL A 350 -15.29 -7.81 -12.94
CA VAL A 350 -14.18 -8.21 -13.83
C VAL A 350 -13.24 -7.04 -14.09
N LEU A 351 -13.75 -5.84 -14.36
CA LEU A 351 -12.92 -4.65 -14.56
C LEU A 351 -12.15 -4.27 -13.30
N VAL A 352 -12.78 -4.37 -12.13
CA VAL A 352 -12.11 -4.18 -10.82
C VAL A 352 -10.97 -5.18 -10.63
N ALA A 353 -11.21 -6.47 -10.97
CA ALA A 353 -10.20 -7.50 -10.87
C ALA A 353 -9.00 -7.24 -11.81
N MET A 354 -9.27 -6.79 -13.04
CA MET A 354 -8.20 -6.40 -13.98
C MET A 354 -7.38 -5.20 -13.46
N ILE A 355 -8.04 -4.18 -12.91
CA ILE A 355 -7.37 -3.00 -12.34
C ILE A 355 -6.49 -3.41 -11.15
N ALA A 356 -6.94 -4.36 -10.32
CA ALA A 356 -6.16 -4.90 -9.21
C ALA A 356 -4.89 -5.65 -9.69
N GLY A 357 -4.81 -6.05 -10.96
CA GLY A 357 -3.61 -6.60 -11.60
C GLY A 357 -2.48 -5.60 -11.82
N MET A 358 -2.71 -4.31 -11.61
CA MET A 358 -1.66 -3.30 -11.59
C MET A 358 -0.86 -3.43 -10.28
N GLY A 359 0.46 -3.50 -10.36
CA GLY A 359 1.32 -3.56 -9.18
C GLY A 359 2.56 -2.72 -9.36
N PHE A 360 2.77 -1.74 -8.48
CA PHE A 360 4.00 -0.96 -8.50
C PHE A 360 4.44 -0.54 -7.09
N THR A 361 3.65 0.22 -6.34
CA THR A 361 4.10 0.89 -5.11
C THR A 361 4.59 -0.10 -4.05
N VAL A 362 3.76 -1.01 -3.61
CA VAL A 362 4.12 -1.99 -2.58
C VAL A 362 5.01 -3.12 -3.15
N PRO A 363 4.74 -3.68 -4.34
CA PRO A 363 5.68 -4.61 -4.95
C PRO A 363 7.10 -4.08 -5.09
N ALA A 364 7.29 -2.80 -5.44
CA ALA A 364 8.62 -2.20 -5.55
C ALA A 364 9.34 -2.06 -4.20
N LEU A 365 8.59 -1.85 -3.10
CA LEU A 365 9.16 -1.91 -1.74
C LEU A 365 9.58 -3.33 -1.35
N SER A 366 8.77 -4.32 -1.73
CA SER A 366 9.00 -5.73 -1.38
C SER A 366 10.16 -6.36 -2.17
N LEU A 367 10.55 -5.81 -3.31
CA LEU A 367 11.57 -6.40 -4.16
C LEU A 367 12.93 -6.58 -3.48
N GLU A 368 13.33 -5.61 -2.66
CA GLU A 368 14.68 -5.61 -2.05
C GLU A 368 14.89 -6.72 -1.04
N SER A 369 13.86 -6.99 -0.23
CA SER A 369 13.92 -8.08 0.76
C SER A 369 13.54 -9.44 0.16
N ALA A 370 12.84 -9.45 -0.97
CA ALA A 370 12.24 -10.65 -1.53
C ALA A 370 13.09 -11.34 -2.60
N LEU A 371 13.89 -10.59 -3.34
CA LEU A 371 14.71 -11.11 -4.44
C LEU A 371 16.19 -10.75 -4.25
N PRO A 372 17.12 -11.65 -4.63
CA PRO A 372 18.51 -11.28 -4.74
C PRO A 372 18.65 -10.15 -5.75
N GLY A 373 19.52 -9.19 -5.47
CA GLY A 373 19.79 -8.05 -6.35
C GLY A 373 20.22 -8.45 -7.77
N GLY A 374 20.60 -7.46 -8.56
CA GLY A 374 21.08 -7.67 -9.93
C GLY A 374 19.96 -7.94 -10.94
N LEU A 375 20.24 -8.77 -11.95
CA LEU A 375 19.35 -8.98 -13.09
C LEU A 375 17.93 -9.43 -12.70
N MET A 376 17.78 -10.22 -11.63
CA MET A 376 16.47 -10.69 -11.19
C MET A 376 15.61 -9.55 -10.67
N ALA A 377 16.18 -8.66 -9.87
CA ALA A 377 15.47 -7.50 -9.34
C ALA A 377 15.10 -6.51 -10.45
N GLU A 378 16.04 -6.26 -11.40
CA GLU A 378 15.78 -5.39 -12.56
C GLU A 378 14.70 -5.97 -13.48
N ALA A 379 14.74 -7.28 -13.76
CA ALA A 379 13.70 -7.97 -14.51
C ALA A 379 12.33 -7.91 -13.83
N ALA A 380 12.31 -8.00 -12.50
CA ALA A 380 11.08 -7.82 -11.75
C ALA A 380 10.56 -6.37 -11.81
N ARG A 381 11.43 -5.36 -11.72
CA ARG A 381 11.04 -3.94 -11.91
C ARG A 381 10.43 -3.71 -13.30
N LEU A 382 11.03 -4.30 -14.35
CA LEU A 382 10.47 -4.26 -15.69
C LEU A 382 9.07 -4.93 -15.73
N GLY A 383 8.90 -6.08 -15.07
CA GLY A 383 7.61 -6.75 -14.92
C GLY A 383 6.56 -5.90 -14.23
N LEU A 384 6.93 -5.16 -13.17
CA LEU A 384 6.04 -4.21 -12.50
C LEU A 384 5.60 -3.09 -13.46
N ALA A 385 6.52 -2.52 -14.22
CA ALA A 385 6.20 -1.49 -15.20
C ALA A 385 5.22 -1.99 -16.27
N ILE A 386 5.47 -3.19 -16.81
CA ILE A 386 4.57 -3.81 -17.80
C ILE A 386 3.20 -4.10 -17.17
N SER A 387 3.14 -4.47 -15.88
CA SER A 387 1.88 -4.75 -15.20
C SER A 387 0.91 -3.55 -15.22
N LEU A 388 1.44 -2.32 -15.25
CA LEU A 388 0.63 -1.10 -15.33
C LEU A 388 -0.21 -1.02 -16.61
N LEU A 389 0.15 -1.76 -17.66
CA LEU A 389 -0.65 -1.85 -18.90
C LEU A 389 -2.02 -2.51 -18.66
N ALA A 390 -2.24 -3.20 -17.54
CA ALA A 390 -3.57 -3.66 -17.14
C ALA A 390 -4.57 -2.49 -17.03
N GLY A 391 -4.12 -1.29 -16.70
CA GLY A 391 -4.95 -0.09 -16.65
C GLY A 391 -5.52 0.33 -18.01
N PRO A 392 -4.68 0.64 -19.00
CA PRO A 392 -5.13 0.86 -20.37
C PRO A 392 -5.97 -0.28 -20.95
N ALA A 393 -5.61 -1.54 -20.66
CA ALA A 393 -6.40 -2.71 -21.08
C ALA A 393 -7.81 -2.69 -20.48
N ALA A 394 -7.96 -2.39 -19.20
CA ALA A 394 -9.26 -2.24 -18.54
C ALA A 394 -10.09 -1.09 -19.15
N LEU A 395 -9.46 0.03 -19.51
CA LEU A 395 -10.12 1.14 -20.20
C LEU A 395 -10.66 0.73 -21.58
N VAL A 396 -9.86 0.03 -22.37
CA VAL A 396 -10.27 -0.49 -23.69
C VAL A 396 -11.43 -1.48 -23.52
N LEU A 397 -11.28 -2.46 -22.62
CA LEU A 397 -12.32 -3.45 -22.35
C LEU A 397 -13.63 -2.80 -21.90
N SER A 398 -13.55 -1.80 -21.02
CA SER A 398 -14.75 -1.09 -20.54
C SER A 398 -15.54 -0.43 -21.68
N ARG A 399 -14.83 0.12 -22.69
CA ARG A 399 -15.46 0.72 -23.88
C ARG A 399 -16.10 -0.32 -24.79
N LEU A 400 -15.44 -1.48 -24.97
CA LEU A 400 -15.97 -2.59 -25.76
C LEU A 400 -17.23 -3.21 -25.12
N MET A 401 -17.26 -3.31 -23.79
CA MET A 401 -18.40 -3.87 -23.04
C MET A 401 -19.58 -2.89 -22.93
N ARG A 402 -19.41 -1.62 -23.23
CA ARG A 402 -20.50 -0.61 -23.28
C ARG A 402 -21.23 -0.56 -24.62
N ARG A 403 -20.61 -1.11 -25.68
CA ARG A 403 -21.24 -1.32 -26.99
C ARG A 403 -22.05 -2.61 -26.98
#